data_749d2325f8e5eb1641e2696b7b269347
#
_entry.id   749d2325f8e5eb1641e2696b7b269347
#
_cell.length_a   1.000
_cell.length_b   1.000
_cell.length_c   1.000
_cell.angle_alpha   90.00
_cell.angle_beta   90.00
_cell.angle_gamma   90.00
#
_symmetry.space_group_name_H-M   'P 1'
#
loop_
_entity.id
_entity.type
_entity.pdbx_description
1 polymer ?
#
loop_
_entity_poly.entity_id
_entity_poly.type
_entity_poly.pdbx_seq_one_letter_code
_entity_poly.pdbx_strand_id
1 'polypeptide(L)'
;TFLTLMNLRQNYTNLHLAQLFGCSETTVSNIIMTFIHVLHKLFVEDIMAKICPSRLKNQVSAPVLFVHFSNCRMVIDCTDFEIAVPKQMGKQRATYSSYRSKNTFKALIGVSPNGVIIYMSKLYAGSVSDKAIVQNCGILALFVPGDLILAAKGFLIQDLVPPEVTVN
;
A
#
# COMPACT_ATOMS: atom_id res chain seq x y z
N THR A 1 15.01 -17.01 -4.39
CA THR A 1 14.01 -16.43 -3.46
C THR A 1 14.67 -15.80 -2.23
N PHE A 2 15.53 -16.51 -1.48
CA PHE A 2 16.16 -15.99 -0.25
C PHE A 2 16.98 -14.72 -0.50
N LEU A 3 17.80 -14.66 -1.54
CA LEU A 3 18.56 -13.49 -1.96
C LEU A 3 17.64 -12.25 -2.15
N THR A 4 16.51 -12.43 -2.83
CA THR A 4 15.53 -11.34 -3.06
C THR A 4 14.90 -10.87 -1.75
N LEU A 5 14.53 -11.78 -0.85
CA LEU A 5 13.99 -11.42 0.46
C LEU A 5 15.01 -10.67 1.33
N MET A 6 16.29 -11.05 1.26
CA MET A 6 17.38 -10.32 1.92
C MET A 6 17.53 -8.90 1.35
N ASN A 7 17.47 -8.73 0.01
CA ASN A 7 17.50 -7.41 -0.61
C ASN A 7 16.33 -6.55 -0.13
N LEU A 8 15.09 -7.06 -0.20
CA LEU A 8 13.88 -6.33 0.20
C LEU A 8 13.87 -5.97 1.69
N ARG A 9 14.38 -6.85 2.55
CA ARG A 9 14.35 -6.64 4.01
C ARG A 9 15.49 -5.77 4.52
N GLN A 10 16.69 -5.96 3.99
CA GLN A 10 17.93 -5.35 4.50
C GLN A 10 18.47 -4.24 3.61
N ASN A 11 17.91 -4.06 2.40
CA ASN A 11 18.39 -3.10 1.39
C ASN A 11 19.87 -3.27 1.06
N TYR A 12 20.36 -4.51 1.01
CA TYR A 12 21.74 -4.78 0.61
C TYR A 12 21.99 -4.40 -0.85
N THR A 13 23.20 -3.88 -1.14
CA THR A 13 23.61 -3.60 -2.51
C THR A 13 23.81 -4.88 -3.32
N ASN A 14 23.67 -4.78 -4.64
CA ASN A 14 23.91 -5.93 -5.53
C ASN A 14 25.32 -6.48 -5.38
N LEU A 15 26.32 -5.61 -5.18
CA LEU A 15 27.70 -6.01 -4.94
C LEU A 15 27.84 -6.89 -3.70
N HIS A 16 27.23 -6.46 -2.57
CA HIS A 16 27.28 -7.24 -1.32
C HIS A 16 26.63 -8.61 -1.48
N LEU A 17 25.45 -8.66 -2.12
CA LEU A 17 24.75 -9.91 -2.38
C LEU A 17 25.53 -10.81 -3.36
N ALA A 18 26.17 -10.24 -4.37
CA ALA A 18 27.02 -10.96 -5.32
C ALA A 18 28.17 -11.67 -4.60
N GLN A 19 28.86 -10.96 -3.69
CA GLN A 19 29.92 -11.52 -2.86
C GLN A 19 29.40 -12.63 -1.93
N LEU A 20 28.27 -12.38 -1.26
CA LEU A 20 27.68 -13.34 -0.31
C LEU A 20 27.23 -14.65 -0.98
N PHE A 21 26.70 -14.56 -2.20
CA PHE A 21 26.16 -15.71 -2.94
C PHE A 21 27.12 -16.27 -4.02
N GLY A 22 28.33 -15.72 -4.16
CA GLY A 22 29.34 -16.21 -5.09
C GLY A 22 28.91 -16.08 -6.57
N CYS A 23 28.22 -15.01 -6.94
CA CYS A 23 27.72 -14.77 -8.31
C CYS A 23 28.00 -13.34 -8.77
N SER A 24 27.68 -13.01 -10.03
CA SER A 24 27.85 -11.66 -10.56
C SER A 24 26.73 -10.72 -10.12
N GLU A 25 27.00 -9.40 -10.04
CA GLU A 25 25.99 -8.38 -9.77
C GLU A 25 24.83 -8.39 -10.79
N THR A 26 25.14 -8.70 -12.05
CA THR A 26 24.13 -8.85 -13.10
C THR A 26 23.20 -10.03 -12.79
N THR A 27 23.75 -11.16 -12.32
CA THR A 27 22.95 -12.31 -11.89
C THR A 27 22.06 -11.96 -10.71
N VAL A 28 22.59 -11.23 -9.71
CA VAL A 28 21.82 -10.73 -8.57
C VAL A 28 20.65 -9.86 -9.03
N SER A 29 20.92 -8.88 -9.90
CA SER A 29 19.89 -7.98 -10.43
C SER A 29 18.79 -8.74 -11.16
N ASN A 30 19.15 -9.70 -12.01
CA ASN A 30 18.18 -10.53 -12.75
C ASN A 30 17.31 -11.37 -11.80
N ILE A 31 17.93 -12.00 -10.80
CA ILE A 31 17.22 -12.79 -9.79
C ILE A 31 16.23 -11.89 -9.03
N ILE A 32 16.67 -10.72 -8.54
CA ILE A 32 15.82 -9.80 -7.79
C ILE A 32 14.63 -9.37 -8.63
N MET A 33 14.87 -8.89 -9.86
CA MET A 33 13.80 -8.44 -10.74
C MET A 33 12.79 -9.55 -11.06
N THR A 34 13.27 -10.74 -11.39
CA THR A 34 12.41 -11.89 -11.68
C THR A 34 11.52 -12.24 -10.47
N PHE A 35 12.11 -12.35 -9.29
CA PHE A 35 11.35 -12.71 -8.09
C PHE A 35 10.43 -11.60 -7.61
N ILE A 36 10.77 -10.31 -7.80
CA ILE A 36 9.84 -9.21 -7.51
C ILE A 36 8.58 -9.33 -8.38
N HIS A 37 8.72 -9.61 -9.68
CA HIS A 37 7.55 -9.81 -10.56
C HIS A 37 6.72 -11.03 -10.13
N VAL A 38 7.36 -12.13 -9.78
CA VAL A 38 6.66 -13.33 -9.30
C VAL A 38 5.91 -13.05 -7.99
N LEU A 39 6.56 -12.38 -7.03
CA LEU A 39 5.95 -12.02 -5.75
C LEU A 39 4.81 -11.01 -5.94
N HIS A 40 4.97 -10.03 -6.83
CA HIS A 40 3.89 -9.09 -7.15
C HIS A 40 2.67 -9.82 -7.70
N LYS A 41 2.86 -10.69 -8.69
CA LYS A 41 1.76 -11.48 -9.26
C LYS A 41 1.06 -12.32 -8.19
N LEU A 42 1.84 -13.05 -7.40
CA LEU A 42 1.30 -13.93 -6.36
C LEU A 42 0.55 -13.16 -5.26
N PHE A 43 1.20 -12.14 -4.67
CA PHE A 43 0.63 -11.45 -3.51
C PHE A 43 -0.40 -10.40 -3.89
N VAL A 44 -0.16 -9.61 -4.93
CA VAL A 44 -1.04 -8.49 -5.29
C VAL A 44 -2.18 -8.95 -6.21
N GLU A 45 -1.86 -9.66 -7.30
CA GLU A 45 -2.88 -10.03 -8.28
C GLU A 45 -3.69 -11.26 -7.85
N ASP A 46 -3.05 -12.31 -7.31
CA ASP A 46 -3.73 -13.56 -6.99
C ASP A 46 -4.30 -13.60 -5.56
N ILE A 47 -3.61 -13.02 -4.58
CA ILE A 47 -4.03 -13.08 -3.19
C ILE A 47 -4.84 -11.84 -2.82
N MET A 48 -4.24 -10.64 -2.85
CA MET A 48 -4.91 -9.43 -2.36
C MET A 48 -6.15 -9.06 -3.17
N ALA A 49 -6.14 -9.25 -4.50
CA ALA A 49 -7.29 -8.98 -5.33
C ALA A 49 -8.52 -9.86 -5.01
N LYS A 50 -8.31 -11.03 -4.37
CA LYS A 50 -9.38 -12.00 -4.05
C LYS A 50 -9.77 -12.02 -2.57
N ILE A 51 -8.97 -11.44 -1.67
CA ILE A 51 -9.12 -11.61 -0.22
C ILE A 51 -9.38 -10.27 0.47
N CYS A 52 -10.51 -9.63 0.16
CA CYS A 52 -11.05 -8.62 1.07
C CYS A 52 -11.99 -9.34 2.08
N PRO A 53 -11.60 -9.51 3.35
CA PRO A 53 -12.40 -10.26 4.31
C PRO A 53 -13.75 -9.57 4.56
N SER A 54 -14.81 -10.35 4.77
CA SER A 54 -16.11 -9.82 5.15
C SER A 54 -16.08 -9.21 6.56
N ARG A 55 -17.07 -8.38 6.90
CA ARG A 55 -17.22 -7.85 8.28
C ARG A 55 -17.22 -8.95 9.33
N LEU A 56 -17.95 -10.04 9.09
CA LEU A 56 -18.00 -11.18 10.03
C LEU A 56 -16.63 -11.80 10.27
N LYS A 57 -15.81 -11.97 9.22
CA LYS A 57 -14.43 -12.45 9.39
C LYS A 57 -13.58 -11.47 10.18
N ASN A 58 -13.75 -10.17 9.94
CA ASN A 58 -13.05 -9.14 10.71
C ASN A 58 -13.44 -9.17 12.19
N GLN A 59 -14.75 -9.28 12.50
CA GLN A 59 -15.25 -9.35 13.89
C GLN A 59 -14.65 -10.53 14.67
N VAL A 60 -14.57 -11.70 14.05
CA VAL A 60 -14.03 -12.91 14.71
C VAL A 60 -12.53 -12.78 14.99
N SER A 61 -11.79 -12.06 14.15
CA SER A 61 -10.33 -11.91 14.26
C SER A 61 -9.88 -10.56 14.80
N ALA A 62 -10.81 -9.65 15.11
CA ALA A 62 -10.50 -8.30 15.57
C ALA A 62 -9.93 -8.31 17.00
N PRO A 63 -8.88 -7.51 17.27
CA PRO A 63 -8.42 -7.27 18.63
C PRO A 63 -9.49 -6.60 19.52
N VAL A 64 -9.37 -6.75 20.83
CA VAL A 64 -10.29 -6.16 21.82
C VAL A 64 -10.45 -4.64 21.65
N LEU A 65 -9.41 -3.95 21.16
CA LEU A 65 -9.47 -2.51 20.87
C LEU A 65 -10.53 -2.12 19.84
N PHE A 66 -10.96 -3.05 18.99
CA PHE A 66 -11.98 -2.83 17.97
C PHE A 66 -13.40 -3.18 18.43
N VAL A 67 -13.62 -3.49 19.72
CA VAL A 67 -14.95 -3.84 20.26
C VAL A 67 -16.02 -2.77 19.96
N HIS A 68 -15.64 -1.49 20.00
CA HIS A 68 -16.53 -0.36 19.68
C HIS A 68 -16.62 -0.06 18.18
N PHE A 69 -15.85 -0.74 17.34
CA PHE A 69 -15.79 -0.61 15.89
C PHE A 69 -16.14 -1.92 15.19
N SER A 70 -17.20 -2.59 15.67
CA SER A 70 -17.58 -3.93 15.21
C SER A 70 -17.87 -4.02 13.70
N ASN A 71 -18.26 -2.89 13.07
CA ASN A 71 -18.50 -2.82 11.62
C ASN A 71 -17.24 -2.44 10.83
N CYS A 72 -16.08 -2.32 11.50
CA CYS A 72 -14.87 -1.90 10.80
C CYS A 72 -14.52 -2.88 9.69
N ARG A 73 -14.55 -2.36 8.47
CA ARG A 73 -14.17 -3.10 7.28
C ARG A 73 -12.67 -3.05 7.08
N MET A 74 -12.12 -1.85 7.23
CA MET A 74 -10.73 -1.55 6.87
C MET A 74 -10.30 -0.24 7.53
N VAL A 75 -9.03 -0.18 7.89
CA VAL A 75 -8.32 1.05 8.25
C VAL A 75 -7.51 1.47 7.03
N ILE A 76 -7.63 2.70 6.58
CA ILE A 76 -6.94 3.20 5.39
C ILE A 76 -6.03 4.37 5.72
N ASP A 77 -4.88 4.41 5.06
CA ASP A 77 -3.97 5.55 5.10
C ASP A 77 -3.12 5.61 3.83
N CYS A 78 -2.63 6.80 3.48
CA CYS A 78 -1.68 7.00 2.39
C CYS A 78 -0.25 6.97 2.92
N THR A 79 0.57 6.12 2.34
CA THR A 79 2.00 6.01 2.67
C THR A 79 2.84 6.64 1.58
N ASP A 80 3.76 7.54 1.99
CA ASP A 80 4.73 8.18 1.10
C ASP A 80 6.03 7.38 1.03
N PHE A 81 6.49 7.11 -0.19
CA PHE A 81 7.80 6.52 -0.48
C PHE A 81 8.73 7.60 -1.04
N GLU A 82 9.77 7.94 -0.29
CA GLU A 82 10.76 8.93 -0.73
C GLU A 82 11.51 8.44 -1.97
N ILE A 83 11.70 9.34 -2.93
CA ILE A 83 12.44 9.07 -4.16
C ILE A 83 13.54 10.10 -4.38
N ALA A 84 14.54 9.74 -5.16
CA ALA A 84 15.53 10.70 -5.62
C ALA A 84 14.85 11.84 -6.40
N VAL A 85 15.35 13.07 -6.22
CA VAL A 85 14.80 14.25 -6.91
C VAL A 85 14.91 14.08 -8.42
N PRO A 86 13.80 14.08 -9.16
CA PRO A 86 13.82 13.93 -10.61
C PRO A 86 14.55 15.10 -11.28
N LYS A 87 15.36 14.83 -12.31
CA LYS A 87 16.06 15.87 -13.07
C LYS A 87 15.11 16.79 -13.86
N GLN A 88 13.99 16.26 -14.34
CA GLN A 88 12.99 17.03 -15.09
C GLN A 88 12.10 17.84 -14.13
N MET A 89 12.03 19.15 -14.30
CA MET A 89 11.24 20.04 -13.43
C MET A 89 9.75 19.66 -13.37
N GLY A 90 9.16 19.21 -14.49
CA GLY A 90 7.76 18.74 -14.49
C GLY A 90 7.54 17.53 -13.61
N LYS A 91 8.44 16.54 -13.66
CA LYS A 91 8.40 15.37 -12.79
C LYS A 91 8.69 15.73 -11.33
N GLN A 92 9.63 16.65 -11.10
CA GLN A 92 9.93 17.13 -9.76
C GLN A 92 8.71 17.78 -9.11
N ARG A 93 8.00 18.68 -9.82
CA ARG A 93 6.75 19.29 -9.32
C ARG A 93 5.66 18.24 -9.06
N ALA A 94 5.47 17.32 -10.00
CA ALA A 94 4.44 16.29 -9.88
C ALA A 94 4.67 15.35 -8.67
N THR A 95 5.93 15.04 -8.35
CA THR A 95 6.27 14.13 -7.24
C THR A 95 6.51 14.83 -5.92
N TYR A 96 6.53 16.17 -5.87
CA TYR A 96 6.77 16.91 -4.62
C TYR A 96 5.58 16.82 -3.67
N SER A 97 5.80 16.20 -2.52
CA SER A 97 4.85 16.17 -1.40
C SER A 97 5.11 17.37 -0.50
N SER A 98 4.18 18.34 -0.46
CA SER A 98 4.28 19.49 0.44
C SER A 98 4.24 19.08 1.91
N TYR A 99 3.53 18.01 2.24
CA TYR A 99 3.44 17.45 3.58
C TYR A 99 4.79 16.89 4.07
N ARG A 100 5.52 16.20 3.19
CA ARG A 100 6.83 15.62 3.53
C ARG A 100 8.00 16.54 3.22
N SER A 101 7.77 17.65 2.48
CA SER A 101 8.82 18.55 1.94
C SER A 101 9.87 17.82 1.09
N LYS A 102 9.47 16.76 0.41
CA LYS A 102 10.32 15.86 -0.39
C LYS A 102 9.61 15.35 -1.62
N ASN A 103 10.38 14.83 -2.59
CA ASN A 103 9.81 14.11 -3.72
C ASN A 103 9.46 12.67 -3.30
N THR A 104 8.19 12.29 -3.51
CA THR A 104 7.67 11.00 -3.09
C THR A 104 6.76 10.38 -4.16
N PHE A 105 6.57 9.07 -4.06
CA PHE A 105 5.37 8.41 -4.55
C PHE A 105 4.48 8.05 -3.36
N LYS A 106 3.17 8.04 -3.58
CA LYS A 106 2.16 7.64 -2.60
C LYS A 106 1.46 6.36 -3.01
N ALA A 107 1.13 5.52 -2.03
CA ALA A 107 0.16 4.44 -2.20
C ALA A 107 -0.86 4.48 -1.08
N LEU A 108 -2.11 4.19 -1.41
CA LEU A 108 -3.16 3.94 -0.43
C LEU A 108 -3.04 2.50 0.06
N ILE A 109 -2.95 2.33 1.36
CA ILE A 109 -2.88 1.04 2.04
C ILE A 109 -4.16 0.84 2.82
N GLY A 110 -4.77 -0.32 2.69
CA GLY A 110 -5.90 -0.75 3.48
C GLY A 110 -5.53 -1.94 4.36
N VAL A 111 -5.78 -1.83 5.65
CA VAL A 111 -5.43 -2.83 6.66
C VAL A 111 -6.69 -3.29 7.36
N SER A 112 -6.86 -4.60 7.53
CA SER A 112 -7.95 -5.16 8.34
C SER A 112 -7.73 -4.91 9.82
N PRO A 113 -8.76 -4.95 10.68
CA PRO A 113 -8.63 -4.70 12.12
C PRO A 113 -7.58 -5.56 12.83
N ASN A 114 -7.27 -6.75 12.31
CA ASN A 114 -6.25 -7.64 12.84
C ASN A 114 -4.82 -7.34 12.33
N GLY A 115 -4.61 -6.22 11.61
CA GLY A 115 -3.29 -5.77 11.18
C GLY A 115 -2.79 -6.34 9.83
N VAL A 116 -3.61 -7.10 9.10
CA VAL A 116 -3.23 -7.65 7.80
C VAL A 116 -3.50 -6.63 6.69
N ILE A 117 -2.51 -6.39 5.82
CA ILE A 117 -2.70 -5.58 4.62
C ILE A 117 -3.60 -6.35 3.65
N ILE A 118 -4.77 -5.79 3.35
CA ILE A 118 -5.80 -6.39 2.50
C ILE A 118 -6.06 -5.60 1.23
N TYR A 119 -5.48 -4.41 1.14
CA TYR A 119 -5.55 -3.56 -0.04
C TYR A 119 -4.29 -2.72 -0.20
N MET A 120 -3.82 -2.58 -1.43
CA MET A 120 -2.75 -1.66 -1.82
C MET A 120 -3.04 -1.11 -3.21
N SER A 121 -3.02 0.21 -3.35
CA SER A 121 -3.17 0.85 -4.65
C SER A 121 -1.87 0.78 -5.46
N LYS A 122 -1.95 1.11 -6.75
CA LYS A 122 -0.77 1.51 -7.52
C LYS A 122 -0.16 2.79 -6.95
N LEU A 123 1.07 3.09 -7.36
CA LEU A 123 1.76 4.31 -6.95
C LEU A 123 1.18 5.54 -7.67
N TYR A 124 1.00 6.61 -6.91
CA TYR A 124 0.63 7.94 -7.37
C TYR A 124 1.77 8.93 -7.11
N ALA A 125 1.83 10.01 -7.86
CA ALA A 125 2.82 11.07 -7.62
C ALA A 125 2.54 11.78 -6.28
N GLY A 126 3.58 12.18 -5.56
CA GLY A 126 3.49 12.73 -4.20
C GLY A 126 2.62 13.99 -4.04
N SER A 127 2.43 14.77 -5.13
CA SER A 127 1.53 15.93 -5.12
C SER A 127 0.04 15.58 -5.19
N VAL A 128 -0.32 14.34 -5.50
CA VAL A 128 -1.71 13.90 -5.61
C VAL A 128 -2.34 13.87 -4.21
N SER A 129 -3.54 14.43 -4.06
CA SER A 129 -4.25 14.41 -2.78
C SER A 129 -4.77 13.00 -2.46
N ASP A 130 -4.85 12.68 -1.17
CA ASP A 130 -5.33 11.38 -0.70
C ASP A 130 -6.76 11.11 -1.18
N LYS A 131 -7.61 12.15 -1.20
CA LYS A 131 -8.96 12.08 -1.77
C LYS A 131 -8.96 11.67 -3.24
N ALA A 132 -8.08 12.27 -4.06
CA ALA A 132 -7.96 11.91 -5.47
C ALA A 132 -7.44 10.48 -5.67
N ILE A 133 -6.57 9.99 -4.78
CA ILE A 133 -6.13 8.60 -4.78
C ILE A 133 -7.32 7.67 -4.53
N VAL A 134 -8.12 7.93 -3.48
CA VAL A 134 -9.31 7.11 -3.15
C VAL A 134 -10.29 7.06 -4.33
N GLN A 135 -10.53 8.20 -5.00
CA GLN A 135 -11.41 8.25 -6.17
C GLN A 135 -10.94 7.36 -7.33
N ASN A 136 -9.62 7.23 -7.52
CA ASN A 136 -9.05 6.63 -8.73
C ASN A 136 -8.44 5.24 -8.51
N CYS A 137 -8.31 4.77 -7.27
CA CYS A 137 -7.63 3.51 -6.98
C CYS A 137 -8.54 2.27 -7.01
N GLY A 138 -9.87 2.46 -7.07
CA GLY A 138 -10.83 1.36 -7.12
C GLY A 138 -11.23 0.78 -5.76
N ILE A 139 -10.71 1.32 -4.65
CA ILE A 139 -11.02 0.82 -3.30
C ILE A 139 -12.52 0.94 -2.95
N LEU A 140 -13.20 1.95 -3.50
CA LEU A 140 -14.61 2.23 -3.20
C LEU A 140 -15.53 1.06 -3.58
N ALA A 141 -15.15 0.27 -4.60
CA ALA A 141 -15.92 -0.91 -5.03
C ALA A 141 -15.89 -2.07 -4.01
N LEU A 142 -15.00 -2.03 -3.01
CA LEU A 142 -14.89 -3.06 -1.98
C LEU A 142 -15.84 -2.86 -0.81
N PHE A 143 -16.42 -1.66 -0.68
CA PHE A 143 -17.28 -1.31 0.44
C PHE A 143 -18.74 -1.62 0.14
N VAL A 144 -19.43 -2.11 1.16
CA VAL A 144 -20.86 -2.42 1.11
C VAL A 144 -21.60 -1.64 2.19
N PRO A 145 -22.92 -1.43 2.05
CA PRO A 145 -23.74 -0.74 3.06
C PRO A 145 -23.52 -1.28 4.48
N GLY A 146 -23.36 -0.39 5.43
CA GLY A 146 -23.10 -0.70 6.84
C GLY A 146 -21.62 -0.94 7.18
N ASP A 147 -20.67 -0.82 6.22
CA ASP A 147 -19.25 -0.85 6.51
C ASP A 147 -18.78 0.44 7.20
N LEU A 148 -17.83 0.30 8.11
CA LEU A 148 -17.10 1.41 8.72
C LEU A 148 -15.66 1.41 8.20
N ILE A 149 -15.22 2.56 7.72
CA ILE A 149 -13.84 2.82 7.34
C ILE A 149 -13.22 3.69 8.44
N LEU A 150 -12.07 3.28 8.96
CA LEU A 150 -11.27 4.13 9.82
C LEU A 150 -10.16 4.79 9.00
N ALA A 151 -10.03 6.10 9.13
CA ALA A 151 -9.04 6.88 8.40
C ALA A 151 -8.45 7.99 9.29
N ALA A 152 -7.29 8.52 8.92
CA ALA A 152 -6.70 9.66 9.62
C ALA A 152 -7.62 10.89 9.50
N LYS A 153 -7.62 11.78 10.50
CA LYS A 153 -8.49 12.98 10.61
C LYS A 153 -8.52 13.88 9.36
N GLY A 154 -7.45 13.87 8.55
CA GLY A 154 -7.36 14.64 7.30
C GLY A 154 -7.98 13.96 6.07
N PHE A 155 -8.49 12.75 6.21
CA PHE A 155 -9.05 11.94 5.12
C PHE A 155 -10.51 12.30 4.85
N LEU A 156 -10.74 13.43 4.20
CA LEU A 156 -12.10 13.93 3.90
C LEU A 156 -12.70 13.22 2.68
N ILE A 157 -13.15 11.98 2.85
CA ILE A 157 -13.69 11.12 1.78
C ILE A 157 -15.14 10.70 2.00
N GLN A 158 -15.85 11.23 3.01
CA GLN A 158 -17.23 10.84 3.31
C GLN A 158 -18.18 11.04 2.11
N ASP A 159 -17.91 12.01 1.26
CA ASP A 159 -18.69 12.29 0.04
C ASP A 159 -18.37 11.33 -1.13
N LEU A 160 -17.37 10.49 -1.01
CA LEU A 160 -16.95 9.53 -2.05
C LEU A 160 -17.46 8.12 -1.80
N VAL A 161 -17.69 7.77 -0.54
CA VAL A 161 -18.08 6.41 -0.17
C VAL A 161 -19.54 6.13 -0.54
N PRO A 162 -19.89 4.86 -0.81
CA PRO A 162 -21.27 4.47 -1.08
C PRO A 162 -22.23 4.88 0.05
N PRO A 163 -23.54 5.03 -0.23
CA PRO A 163 -24.55 5.26 0.81
C PRO A 163 -24.45 4.22 1.93
N GLU A 164 -24.69 4.65 3.16
CA GLU A 164 -24.63 3.82 4.39
C GLU A 164 -23.24 3.30 4.75
N VAL A 165 -22.16 3.71 4.05
CA VAL A 165 -20.78 3.52 4.50
C VAL A 165 -20.36 4.74 5.31
N THR A 166 -19.80 4.50 6.50
CA THR A 166 -19.32 5.57 7.38
C THR A 166 -17.81 5.65 7.39
N VAL A 167 -17.27 6.86 7.49
CA VAL A 167 -15.84 7.14 7.65
C VAL A 167 -15.63 7.82 8.99
N ASN A 168 -14.71 7.32 9.81
CA ASN A 168 -14.38 7.87 11.13
C ASN A 168 -12.87 8.09 11.28
#